data_326663cb88f2f81d6758533727498f19
#
_entry.id   326663cb88f2f81d6758533727498f19
#
_cell.length_a   1.000
_cell.length_b   1.000
_cell.length_c   1.000
_cell.angle_alpha   90.00
_cell.angle_beta   90.00
_cell.angle_gamma   90.00
#
_symmetry.space_group_name_H-M   'P 1'
#
loop_
_entity.id
_entity.type
_entity.pdbx_description
1 polymer ?
#
loop_
_entity_poly.entity_id
_entity_poly.type
_entity_poly.pdbx_seq_one_letter_code
_entity_poly.pdbx_strand_id
1 'polypeptide(L)'
;MPPIARLSILGFVGGALAVLIFHQSLWFLFNHIGLIPPERPAWPLDPIPPFGVPSVISKAFFGGVWGAVLAPLLSRWRGGAYWAGWIIVAAIALPLVAFFVVPPIKGEPIPELWPRFLVSMMVNGAWGFGTALFLGLVGAERSD
;
A
#
# COMPACT_ATOMS: atom_id res chain seq x y z
N MET A 1 -25.64 1.61 6.83
CA MET A 1 -24.53 2.04 5.94
C MET A 1 -24.55 1.13 4.72
N PRO A 2 -24.49 1.67 3.50
CA PRO A 2 -24.38 0.84 2.29
C PRO A 2 -23.15 -0.09 2.36
N PRO A 3 -23.24 -1.32 1.84
CA PRO A 3 -22.13 -2.28 1.90
C PRO A 3 -20.81 -1.74 1.33
N ILE A 4 -20.87 -1.00 0.22
CA ILE A 4 -19.70 -0.36 -0.40
C ILE A 4 -19.04 0.65 0.54
N ALA A 5 -19.81 1.52 1.19
CA ALA A 5 -19.27 2.51 2.11
C ALA A 5 -18.58 1.85 3.31
N ARG A 6 -19.17 0.79 3.85
CA ARG A 6 -18.55 0.02 4.93
C ARG A 6 -17.23 -0.60 4.48
N LEU A 7 -17.21 -1.24 3.31
CA LEU A 7 -16.00 -1.83 2.74
C LEU A 7 -14.90 -0.79 2.50
N SER A 8 -15.27 0.39 1.97
CA SER A 8 -14.30 1.49 1.75
C SER A 8 -13.73 2.01 3.05
N ILE A 9 -14.53 2.19 4.10
CA ILE A 9 -14.04 2.63 5.41
C ILE A 9 -13.10 1.57 6.02
N LEU A 10 -13.50 0.32 6.01
CA LEU A 10 -12.65 -0.78 6.51
C LEU A 10 -11.39 -0.94 5.67
N GLY A 11 -11.50 -0.78 4.35
CA GLY A 11 -10.37 -0.78 3.44
C GLY A 11 -9.40 0.37 3.72
N PHE A 12 -9.91 1.56 4.02
CA PHE A 12 -9.06 2.69 4.43
C PHE A 12 -8.28 2.36 5.70
N VAL A 13 -8.96 1.90 6.74
CA VAL A 13 -8.31 1.55 8.01
C VAL A 13 -7.29 0.42 7.80
N GLY A 14 -7.69 -0.65 7.12
CA GLY A 14 -6.81 -1.78 6.83
C GLY A 14 -5.60 -1.39 5.99
N GLY A 15 -5.81 -0.57 4.94
CA GLY A 15 -4.74 -0.09 4.08
C GLY A 15 -3.75 0.83 4.80
N ALA A 16 -4.23 1.72 5.67
CA ALA A 16 -3.37 2.57 6.50
C ALA A 16 -2.54 1.74 7.49
N LEU A 17 -3.16 0.80 8.18
CA LEU A 17 -2.47 -0.12 9.10
C LEU A 17 -1.47 -1.03 8.37
N ALA A 18 -1.82 -1.50 7.18
CA ALA A 18 -0.94 -2.35 6.37
C ALA A 18 0.33 -1.60 5.92
N VAL A 19 0.27 -0.28 5.69
CA VAL A 19 1.49 0.51 5.48
C VAL A 19 2.37 0.47 6.72
N LEU A 20 1.82 0.78 7.89
CA LEU A 20 2.59 0.89 9.12
C LEU A 20 3.21 -0.44 9.57
N ILE A 21 2.52 -1.55 9.35
CA ILE A 21 2.90 -2.87 9.84
C ILE A 21 3.64 -3.68 8.77
N PHE A 22 3.04 -3.90 7.60
CA PHE A 22 3.58 -4.81 6.58
C PHE A 22 4.53 -4.14 5.60
N HIS A 23 4.12 -3.04 4.98
CA HIS A 23 4.94 -2.31 4.02
C HIS A 23 6.24 -1.80 4.67
N GLN A 24 6.15 -1.14 5.80
CA GLN A 24 7.31 -0.56 6.47
C GLN A 24 8.20 -1.62 7.14
N SER A 25 7.63 -2.72 7.63
CA SER A 25 8.43 -3.82 8.18
C SER A 25 9.26 -4.51 7.10
N LEU A 26 8.70 -4.74 5.91
CA LEU A 26 9.47 -5.28 4.79
C LEU A 26 10.52 -4.28 4.29
N TRP A 27 10.19 -2.99 4.26
CA TRP A 27 11.15 -1.93 3.97
C TRP A 27 12.32 -1.94 4.95
N PHE A 28 12.04 -2.08 6.25
CA PHE A 28 13.06 -2.21 7.29
C PHE A 28 13.97 -3.42 7.05
N LEU A 29 13.39 -4.57 6.73
CA LEU A 29 14.17 -5.76 6.38
C LEU A 29 15.08 -5.48 5.18
N PHE A 30 14.59 -4.80 4.16
CA PHE A 30 15.39 -4.46 2.98
C PHE A 30 16.49 -3.44 3.27
N ASN A 31 16.27 -2.50 4.21
CA ASN A 31 17.36 -1.67 4.73
C ASN A 31 18.43 -2.53 5.41
N HIS A 32 18.00 -3.48 6.23
CA HIS A 32 18.93 -4.30 7.02
C HIS A 32 19.82 -5.20 6.15
N ILE A 33 19.29 -5.74 5.07
CA ILE A 33 20.06 -6.58 4.14
C ILE A 33 20.76 -5.79 3.02
N GLY A 34 20.68 -4.46 3.04
CA GLY A 34 21.36 -3.58 2.09
C GLY A 34 20.68 -3.45 0.72
N LEU A 35 19.45 -3.92 0.57
CA LEU A 35 18.68 -3.79 -0.67
C LEU A 35 18.12 -2.37 -0.85
N ILE A 36 17.80 -1.70 0.24
CA ILE A 36 17.43 -0.29 0.27
C ILE A 36 18.50 0.47 1.05
N PRO A 37 19.01 1.60 0.50
CA PRO A 37 20.04 2.39 1.19
C PRO A 37 19.56 2.92 2.56
N PRO A 38 20.46 3.07 3.56
CA PRO A 38 20.09 3.54 4.88
C PRO A 38 19.59 4.99 4.91
N GLU A 39 19.89 5.80 3.90
CA GLU A 39 19.39 7.17 3.73
C GLU A 39 17.88 7.21 3.43
N ARG A 40 17.30 6.07 3.14
CA ARG A 40 15.85 5.87 2.93
C ARG A 40 15.29 4.93 3.99
N PRO A 41 15.19 5.36 5.25
CA PRO A 41 14.81 4.48 6.36
C PRO A 41 13.33 4.07 6.30
N ALA A 42 13.01 2.98 6.98
CA ALA A 42 11.63 2.61 7.29
C ALA A 42 11.05 3.60 8.32
N TRP A 43 9.73 3.73 8.30
CA TRP A 43 8.97 4.67 9.15
C TRP A 43 9.56 6.10 9.14
N PRO A 44 9.76 6.71 7.96
CA PRO A 44 10.39 8.02 7.86
C PRO A 44 9.49 9.11 8.48
N LEU A 45 10.11 9.96 9.29
CA LEU A 45 9.42 11.04 10.01
C LEU A 45 9.66 12.42 9.39
N ASP A 46 10.41 12.50 8.30
CA ASP A 46 10.69 13.75 7.61
C ASP A 46 9.39 14.46 7.23
N PRO A 47 9.27 15.76 7.56
CA PRO A 47 8.08 16.52 7.16
C PRO A 47 8.04 16.74 5.66
N ILE A 48 6.86 16.56 5.07
CA ILE A 48 6.65 16.77 3.64
C ILE A 48 5.78 18.01 3.39
N PRO A 49 6.14 18.84 2.35
CA PRO A 49 5.31 19.96 1.94
C PRO A 49 3.92 19.51 1.48
N PRO A 50 2.91 20.40 1.54
CA PRO A 50 2.93 21.75 2.09
C PRO A 50 2.68 21.84 3.60
N PHE A 51 2.18 20.78 4.24
CA PHE A 51 1.67 20.84 5.62
C PHE A 51 2.66 20.37 6.68
N GLY A 52 3.84 19.88 6.30
CA GLY A 52 4.82 19.34 7.24
C GLY A 52 4.41 18.01 7.89
N VAL A 53 3.51 17.27 7.27
CA VAL A 53 3.08 15.94 7.75
C VAL A 53 4.26 14.96 7.67
N PRO A 54 4.51 14.14 8.71
CA PRO A 54 5.53 13.10 8.63
C PRO A 54 5.30 12.17 7.45
N SER A 55 6.36 11.83 6.73
CA SER A 55 6.29 11.04 5.49
C SER A 55 5.58 9.70 5.68
N VAL A 56 5.81 9.01 6.80
CA VAL A 56 5.13 7.74 7.09
C VAL A 56 3.62 7.90 7.26
N ILE A 57 3.16 9.01 7.81
CA ILE A 57 1.72 9.30 7.97
C ILE A 57 1.09 9.56 6.60
N SER A 58 1.77 10.30 5.74
CA SER A 58 1.33 10.48 4.35
C SER A 58 1.23 9.14 3.61
N LYS A 59 2.23 8.28 3.74
CA LYS A 59 2.19 6.93 3.15
C LYS A 59 1.02 6.11 3.69
N ALA A 60 0.76 6.15 5.00
CA ALA A 60 -0.38 5.47 5.61
C ALA A 60 -1.72 6.01 5.09
N PHE A 61 -1.84 7.33 4.94
CA PHE A 61 -3.04 7.96 4.37
C PHE A 61 -3.30 7.47 2.94
N PHE A 62 -2.29 7.50 2.06
CA PHE A 62 -2.45 7.03 0.69
C PHE A 62 -2.66 5.51 0.60
N GLY A 63 -2.04 4.73 1.48
CA GLY A 63 -2.35 3.31 1.63
C GLY A 63 -3.81 3.09 2.04
N GLY A 64 -4.33 3.94 2.92
CA GLY A 64 -5.75 3.96 3.27
C GLY A 64 -6.65 4.29 2.07
N VAL A 65 -6.30 5.30 1.27
CA VAL A 65 -7.05 5.66 0.04
C VAL A 65 -7.08 4.48 -0.93
N TRP A 66 -5.95 3.84 -1.20
CA TRP A 66 -5.89 2.64 -2.03
C TRP A 66 -6.73 1.50 -1.47
N GLY A 67 -6.66 1.26 -0.15
CA GLY A 67 -7.48 0.26 0.53
C GLY A 67 -8.98 0.55 0.38
N ALA A 68 -9.38 1.82 0.51
CA ALA A 68 -10.78 2.23 0.34
C ALA A 68 -11.30 1.99 -1.09
N VAL A 69 -10.46 2.17 -2.10
CA VAL A 69 -10.82 1.95 -3.51
C VAL A 69 -10.84 0.45 -3.83
N LEU A 70 -9.83 -0.29 -3.39
CA LEU A 70 -9.66 -1.70 -3.77
C LEU A 70 -10.57 -2.65 -2.97
N ALA A 71 -10.93 -2.32 -1.73
CA ALA A 71 -11.75 -3.21 -0.91
C ALA A 71 -13.11 -3.57 -1.53
N PRO A 72 -13.90 -2.63 -2.06
CA PRO A 72 -15.16 -2.98 -2.73
C PRO A 72 -14.98 -3.83 -3.99
N LEU A 73 -13.83 -3.72 -4.65
CA LEU A 73 -13.53 -4.44 -5.89
C LEU A 73 -13.06 -5.87 -5.62
N LEU A 74 -12.10 -6.02 -4.69
CA LEU A 74 -11.41 -7.29 -4.45
C LEU A 74 -12.12 -8.17 -3.41
N SER A 75 -12.95 -7.61 -2.53
CA SER A 75 -13.70 -8.39 -1.54
C SER A 75 -14.79 -9.29 -2.13
N ARG A 76 -15.04 -9.16 -3.44
CA ARG A 76 -15.92 -10.07 -4.18
C ARG A 76 -15.28 -11.43 -4.46
N TRP A 77 -13.95 -11.48 -4.46
CA TRP A 77 -13.21 -12.71 -4.68
C TRP A 77 -13.10 -13.52 -3.40
N ARG A 78 -12.94 -14.83 -3.52
CA ARG A 78 -12.95 -15.75 -2.38
C ARG A 78 -11.77 -16.73 -2.43
N GLY A 79 -11.42 -17.29 -1.28
CA GLY A 79 -10.37 -18.28 -1.18
C GLY A 79 -9.02 -17.81 -1.70
N GLY A 80 -8.32 -18.67 -2.44
CA GLY A 80 -7.02 -18.35 -3.01
C GLY A 80 -7.04 -17.14 -3.96
N ALA A 81 -8.12 -16.96 -4.72
CA ALA A 81 -8.28 -15.82 -5.63
C ALA A 81 -8.33 -14.47 -4.88
N TYR A 82 -8.94 -14.43 -3.70
CA TYR A 82 -8.96 -13.25 -2.84
C TYR A 82 -7.54 -12.83 -2.44
N TRP A 83 -6.76 -13.76 -1.90
CA TRP A 83 -5.39 -13.49 -1.48
C TRP A 83 -4.48 -13.12 -2.64
N ALA A 84 -4.52 -13.90 -3.72
CA ALA A 84 -3.75 -13.62 -4.92
C ALA A 84 -4.13 -12.28 -5.54
N GLY A 85 -5.41 -11.96 -5.59
CA GLY A 85 -5.91 -10.69 -6.11
C GLY A 85 -5.34 -9.49 -5.35
N TRP A 86 -5.43 -9.50 -4.04
CA TRP A 86 -4.88 -8.42 -3.22
C TRP A 86 -3.36 -8.25 -3.40
N ILE A 87 -2.62 -9.36 -3.37
CA ILE A 87 -1.15 -9.32 -3.49
C ILE A 87 -0.74 -8.87 -4.89
N ILE A 88 -1.31 -9.46 -5.94
CA ILE A 88 -0.91 -9.18 -7.33
C ILE A 88 -1.33 -7.77 -7.76
N VAL A 89 -2.58 -7.36 -7.47
CA VAL A 89 -3.05 -6.02 -7.81
C VAL A 89 -2.23 -4.96 -7.09
N ALA A 90 -1.95 -5.14 -5.81
CA ALA A 90 -1.12 -4.22 -5.05
C ALA A 90 0.32 -4.17 -5.59
N ALA A 91 0.92 -5.32 -5.86
CA ALA A 91 2.30 -5.40 -6.36
C ALA A 91 2.50 -4.78 -7.74
N ILE A 92 1.45 -4.68 -8.55
CA ILE A 92 1.52 -4.14 -9.91
C ILE A 92 0.93 -2.74 -9.99
N ALA A 93 -0.30 -2.53 -9.56
CA ALA A 93 -1.00 -1.27 -9.75
C ALA A 93 -0.37 -0.11 -8.98
N LEU A 94 -0.02 -0.31 -7.72
CA LEU A 94 0.55 0.75 -6.90
C LEU A 94 1.92 1.22 -7.41
N PRO A 95 2.88 0.33 -7.73
CA PRO A 95 4.13 0.75 -8.35
C PRO A 95 3.96 1.43 -9.70
N LEU A 96 3.05 0.95 -10.56
CA LEU A 96 2.79 1.59 -11.84
C LEU A 96 2.34 3.05 -11.65
N VAL A 97 1.43 3.30 -10.73
CA VAL A 97 0.99 4.66 -10.41
C VAL A 97 2.11 5.48 -9.79
N ALA A 98 2.86 4.92 -8.85
CA ALA A 98 3.94 5.62 -8.15
C ALA A 98 5.10 6.02 -9.08
N PHE A 99 5.41 5.22 -10.09
CA PHE A 99 6.55 5.46 -10.99
C PHE A 99 6.17 6.21 -12.27
N PHE A 100 4.96 6.00 -12.80
CA PHE A 100 4.58 6.51 -14.12
C PHE A 100 3.47 7.57 -14.09
N VAL A 101 2.71 7.69 -13.02
CA VAL A 101 1.61 8.65 -12.91
C VAL A 101 1.98 9.81 -11.98
N VAL A 102 2.46 9.52 -10.78
CA VAL A 102 2.73 10.53 -9.76
C VAL A 102 3.86 11.49 -10.16
N PRO A 103 5.04 11.05 -10.64
CA PRO A 103 6.12 11.96 -11.00
C PRO A 103 5.73 12.97 -12.09
N PRO A 104 5.13 12.55 -13.23
CA PRO A 104 4.68 13.50 -14.23
C PRO A 104 3.68 14.55 -13.72
N ILE A 105 2.75 14.14 -12.83
CA ILE A 105 1.79 15.08 -12.22
C ILE A 105 2.51 16.14 -11.38
N LYS A 106 3.62 15.75 -10.71
CA LYS A 106 4.46 16.68 -9.93
C LYS A 106 5.46 17.47 -10.79
N GLY A 107 5.51 17.24 -12.09
CA GLY A 107 6.52 17.83 -12.96
C GLY A 107 7.92 17.23 -12.76
N GLU A 108 8.00 16.05 -12.21
CA GLU A 108 9.25 15.32 -11.97
C GLU A 108 9.50 14.26 -13.06
N PRO A 109 10.76 13.92 -13.37
CA PRO A 109 11.06 12.86 -14.30
C PRO A 109 10.68 11.48 -13.75
N ILE A 110 10.44 10.53 -14.64
CA ILE A 110 10.25 9.13 -14.25
C ILE A 110 11.56 8.64 -13.61
N PRO A 111 11.50 8.07 -12.39
CA PRO A 111 12.68 7.61 -11.71
C PRO A 111 13.31 6.38 -12.38
N GLU A 112 14.58 6.14 -12.11
CA GLU A 112 15.25 4.92 -12.55
C GLU A 112 14.50 3.67 -12.04
N LEU A 113 14.17 2.76 -12.97
CA LEU A 113 13.24 1.66 -12.67
C LEU A 113 13.89 0.54 -11.83
N TRP A 114 15.10 0.13 -12.19
CA TRP A 114 15.72 -1.01 -11.51
C TRP A 114 16.82 -0.59 -10.55
N PRO A 115 16.90 -1.20 -9.37
CA PRO A 115 16.03 -2.24 -8.77
C PRO A 115 14.79 -1.69 -8.06
N ARG A 116 14.57 -0.38 -8.07
CA ARG A 116 13.54 0.32 -7.29
C ARG A 116 12.13 -0.18 -7.57
N PHE A 117 11.82 -0.46 -8.83
CA PHE A 117 10.50 -0.95 -9.23
C PHE A 117 10.20 -2.33 -8.62
N LEU A 118 11.17 -3.25 -8.66
CA LEU A 118 11.03 -4.57 -8.05
C LEU A 118 10.83 -4.49 -6.54
N VAL A 119 11.61 -3.65 -5.87
CA VAL A 119 11.44 -3.38 -4.42
C VAL A 119 10.03 -2.85 -4.13
N SER A 120 9.56 -1.90 -4.93
CA SER A 120 8.22 -1.34 -4.81
C SER A 120 7.14 -2.41 -4.99
N MET A 121 7.29 -3.32 -5.95
CA MET A 121 6.37 -4.45 -6.12
C MET A 121 6.30 -5.32 -4.87
N MET A 122 7.44 -5.64 -4.28
CA MET A 122 7.49 -6.51 -3.09
C MET A 122 6.86 -5.84 -1.86
N VAL A 123 7.19 -4.59 -1.56
CA VAL A 123 6.62 -3.89 -0.40
C VAL A 123 5.13 -3.59 -0.57
N ASN A 124 4.68 -3.31 -1.77
CA ASN A 124 3.24 -3.13 -2.05
C ASN A 124 2.49 -4.47 -2.07
N GLY A 125 3.11 -5.55 -2.50
CA GLY A 125 2.56 -6.89 -2.33
C GLY A 125 2.35 -7.25 -0.87
N ALA A 126 3.31 -6.94 -0.01
CA ALA A 126 3.19 -7.10 1.45
C ALA A 126 2.07 -6.21 2.02
N TRP A 127 1.93 -4.99 1.54
CA TRP A 127 0.80 -4.11 1.89
C TRP A 127 -0.53 -4.75 1.49
N GLY A 128 -0.63 -5.26 0.28
CA GLY A 128 -1.84 -5.96 -0.21
C GLY A 128 -2.21 -7.15 0.66
N PHE A 129 -1.23 -7.97 1.02
CA PHE A 129 -1.42 -9.08 1.96
C PHE A 129 -1.94 -8.58 3.32
N GLY A 130 -1.33 -7.56 3.90
CA GLY A 130 -1.74 -7.00 5.18
C GLY A 130 -3.15 -6.41 5.16
N THR A 131 -3.53 -5.72 4.08
CA THR A 131 -4.88 -5.19 3.89
C THR A 131 -5.90 -6.32 3.79
N ALA A 132 -5.60 -7.36 2.99
CA ALA A 132 -6.45 -8.54 2.87
C ALA A 132 -6.64 -9.26 4.21
N LEU A 133 -5.56 -9.41 4.97
CA LEU A 133 -5.60 -10.03 6.30
C LEU A 133 -6.52 -9.24 7.25
N PHE A 134 -6.36 -7.92 7.31
CA PHE A 134 -7.22 -7.08 8.14
C PHE A 134 -8.70 -7.23 7.76
N LEU A 135 -9.02 -7.13 6.46
CA LEU A 135 -10.39 -7.26 5.99
C LEU A 135 -10.98 -8.64 6.29
N GLY A 136 -10.18 -9.69 6.15
CA GLY A 136 -10.59 -11.04 6.54
C GLY A 136 -10.89 -11.18 8.03
N LEU A 137 -10.04 -10.61 8.89
CA LEU A 137 -10.22 -10.63 10.35
C LEU A 137 -11.47 -9.88 10.82
N VAL A 138 -11.83 -8.77 10.17
CA VAL A 138 -13.03 -8.01 10.52
C VAL A 138 -14.29 -8.51 9.80
N GLY A 139 -14.19 -9.61 9.04
CA GLY A 139 -15.31 -10.21 8.33
C GLY A 139 -15.85 -9.37 7.17
N ALA A 140 -15.02 -8.49 6.62
CA ALA A 140 -15.41 -7.62 5.51
C ALA A 140 -15.52 -8.37 4.17
N GLU A 141 -14.85 -9.50 4.04
CA GLU A 141 -14.89 -10.37 2.85
C GLU A 141 -16.21 -11.14 2.70
N ARG A 142 -17.05 -11.14 3.73
CA ARG A 142 -18.28 -11.95 3.84
C ARG A 142 -19.58 -11.15 3.68
N SER A 143 -19.54 -9.96 3.15
CA SER A 143 -20.79 -9.26 2.86
C SER A 143 -21.47 -9.91 1.65
N ASP A 144 -22.33 -10.88 1.94
CA ASP A 144 -23.29 -11.46 0.99
C ASP A 144 -24.25 -10.39 0.49
#